data_d82e76c58892140d3081c1757a923756
#
_entry.id   d82e76c58892140d3081c1757a923756
#
_cell.length_a   1.000
_cell.length_b   1.000
_cell.length_c   1.000
_cell.angle_alpha   90.00
_cell.angle_beta   90.00
_cell.angle_gamma   90.00
#
_symmetry.space_group_name_H-M   'P 1'
#
loop_
_entity.id
_entity.type
_entity.pdbx_description
1 polymer ?
#
loop_
_entity_poly.entity_id
_entity_poly.type
_entity_poly.pdbx_seq_one_letter_code
_entity_poly.pdbx_strand_id
1 'polypeptide(L)'
;EVLTTCWYYLALKAEKEFALYLYKQNDANRVDEMMKRIAAAFDNRYWTGTAYRSRSYKGETDDRSQAMAVVSGLAPVGKYKALLKVFKKEYHASPYMEKYVMEALFMMGEPEFALKRMRDRYAKMMSYPYTTLFEGWGIGAEGFGGGTINHAWSGGLLTILSQKLCGIEPLAPGFKQFRVAPQLGSLNKASAVVPTLYGDIRVDIRQQDHKLGIQVVVPQGTTAVVALPGSKEKVLSPGTHILP
;
A
#
# COMPACT_ATOMS: atom_id res chain seq x y z
N GLU A 1 17.83 11.09 -3.51
CA GLU A 1 17.05 11.93 -4.43
C GLU A 1 15.73 11.24 -4.83
N VAL A 2 15.75 10.02 -5.41
CA VAL A 2 14.52 9.31 -5.86
C VAL A 2 13.48 9.27 -4.75
N LEU A 3 13.85 8.72 -3.60
CA LEU A 3 12.97 8.57 -2.44
C LEU A 3 12.38 9.91 -2.00
N THR A 4 13.22 10.94 -1.87
CA THR A 4 12.79 12.29 -1.49
C THR A 4 11.83 12.90 -2.50
N THR A 5 12.09 12.70 -3.81
CA THR A 5 11.20 13.19 -4.87
C THR A 5 9.82 12.51 -4.80
N CYS A 6 9.77 11.19 -4.53
CA CYS A 6 8.50 10.48 -4.37
C CYS A 6 7.71 10.96 -3.15
N TRP A 7 8.38 11.18 -2.01
CA TRP A 7 7.74 11.76 -0.82
C TRP A 7 7.22 13.17 -1.07
N TYR A 8 8.02 14.01 -1.73
CA TYR A 8 7.59 15.35 -2.09
C TYR A 8 6.37 15.32 -3.02
N TYR A 9 6.36 14.42 -4.00
CA TYR A 9 5.21 14.25 -4.88
C TYR A 9 3.95 13.81 -4.15
N LEU A 10 4.05 12.91 -3.16
CA LEU A 10 2.94 12.52 -2.29
C LEU A 10 2.44 13.70 -1.42
N ALA A 11 3.35 14.51 -0.90
CA ALA A 11 2.99 15.72 -0.15
C ALA A 11 2.23 16.71 -1.03
N LEU A 12 2.66 16.91 -2.29
CA LEU A 12 1.94 17.75 -3.24
C LEU A 12 0.54 17.20 -3.58
N LYS A 13 0.39 15.86 -3.70
CA LYS A 13 -0.94 15.25 -3.85
C LYS A 13 -1.85 15.62 -2.68
N ALA A 14 -1.36 15.49 -1.45
CA ALA A 14 -2.13 15.84 -0.26
C ALA A 14 -2.44 17.35 -0.21
N GLU A 15 -1.47 18.22 -0.53
CA GLU A 15 -1.69 19.68 -0.61
C GLU A 15 -2.79 20.02 -1.61
N LYS A 16 -2.77 19.38 -2.80
CA LYS A 16 -3.81 19.58 -3.82
C LYS A 16 -5.20 19.20 -3.31
N GLU A 17 -5.33 18.03 -2.68
CA GLU A 17 -6.61 17.58 -2.11
C GLU A 17 -7.12 18.53 -1.02
N PHE A 18 -6.24 19.00 -0.12
CA PHE A 18 -6.61 19.98 0.90
C PHE A 18 -7.01 21.33 0.28
N ALA A 19 -6.30 21.79 -0.74
CA ALA A 19 -6.65 23.03 -1.44
C ALA A 19 -8.04 22.95 -2.08
N LEU A 20 -8.35 21.82 -2.74
CA LEU A 20 -9.67 21.56 -3.31
C LEU A 20 -10.77 21.51 -2.22
N TYR A 21 -10.51 20.80 -1.12
CA TYR A 21 -11.43 20.70 0.01
C TYR A 21 -11.72 22.07 0.65
N LEU A 22 -10.73 22.97 0.68
CA LEU A 22 -10.85 24.33 1.19
C LEU A 22 -11.29 25.36 0.13
N TYR A 23 -11.71 24.90 -1.05
CA TYR A 23 -12.12 25.77 -2.17
C TYR A 23 -11.03 26.75 -2.65
N LYS A 24 -9.77 26.42 -2.46
CA LYS A 24 -8.59 27.23 -2.88
C LYS A 24 -8.10 26.80 -4.27
N GLN A 25 -8.89 27.08 -5.30
CA GLN A 25 -8.63 26.61 -6.66
C GLN A 25 -7.27 27.06 -7.21
N ASN A 26 -6.83 28.30 -6.91
CA ASN A 26 -5.52 28.79 -7.38
C ASN A 26 -4.34 28.00 -6.79
N ASP A 27 -4.42 27.62 -5.51
CA ASP A 27 -3.41 26.78 -4.87
C ASP A 27 -3.43 25.37 -5.48
N ALA A 28 -4.59 24.78 -5.68
CA ALA A 28 -4.73 23.48 -6.32
C ALA A 28 -4.11 23.47 -7.74
N ASN A 29 -4.36 24.50 -8.54
CA ASN A 29 -3.79 24.65 -9.87
C ASN A 29 -2.26 24.80 -9.84
N ARG A 30 -1.73 25.62 -8.93
CA ARG A 30 -0.28 25.80 -8.75
C ARG A 30 0.41 24.48 -8.41
N VAL A 31 -0.15 23.72 -7.47
CA VAL A 31 0.37 22.42 -7.06
C VAL A 31 0.28 21.39 -8.22
N ASP A 32 -0.82 21.37 -8.96
CA ASP A 32 -0.99 20.51 -10.12
C ASP A 32 0.09 20.73 -11.18
N GLU A 33 0.42 21.97 -11.49
CA GLU A 33 1.51 22.31 -12.42
C GLU A 33 2.89 21.88 -11.90
N MET A 34 3.12 21.94 -10.58
CA MET A 34 4.35 21.39 -9.99
C MET A 34 4.42 19.89 -10.12
N MET A 35 3.31 19.19 -9.87
CA MET A 35 3.21 17.73 -10.01
C MET A 35 3.43 17.29 -11.46
N LYS A 36 2.84 17.96 -12.44
CA LYS A 36 3.05 17.68 -13.88
C LYS A 36 4.53 17.79 -14.27
N ARG A 37 5.22 18.85 -13.81
CA ARG A 37 6.65 19.04 -14.10
C ARG A 37 7.51 17.93 -13.49
N ILE A 38 7.21 17.51 -12.25
CA ILE A 38 7.93 16.40 -11.60
C ILE A 38 7.70 15.11 -12.37
N ALA A 39 6.46 14.77 -12.68
CA ALA A 39 6.11 13.54 -13.39
C ALA A 39 6.78 13.48 -14.79
N ALA A 40 6.77 14.57 -15.55
CA ALA A 40 7.41 14.65 -16.86
C ALA A 40 8.94 14.46 -16.80
N ALA A 41 9.59 14.92 -15.73
CA ALA A 41 11.04 14.82 -15.59
C ALA A 41 11.51 13.52 -14.92
N PHE A 42 10.65 12.80 -14.19
CA PHE A 42 11.02 11.73 -13.29
C PHE A 42 11.74 10.58 -13.98
N ASP A 43 11.21 10.10 -15.09
CA ASP A 43 11.80 9.00 -15.85
C ASP A 43 13.16 9.38 -16.45
N ASN A 44 13.24 10.53 -17.09
CA ASN A 44 14.50 10.99 -17.67
C ASN A 44 15.60 11.20 -16.63
N ARG A 45 15.21 11.56 -15.41
CA ARG A 45 16.16 11.83 -14.33
C ARG A 45 16.64 10.56 -13.63
N TYR A 46 15.76 9.57 -13.42
CA TYR A 46 16.02 8.48 -12.49
C TYR A 46 15.94 7.08 -13.11
N TRP A 47 15.30 6.87 -14.25
CA TRP A 47 15.17 5.55 -14.86
C TRP A 47 16.47 5.11 -15.52
N THR A 48 16.98 3.93 -15.18
CA THR A 48 18.23 3.37 -15.71
C THR A 48 18.02 2.31 -16.82
N GLY A 49 16.76 2.07 -17.20
CA GLY A 49 16.38 0.94 -18.06
C GLY A 49 15.86 -0.26 -17.28
N THR A 50 16.26 -0.42 -16.01
CA THR A 50 15.87 -1.56 -15.17
C THR A 50 15.34 -1.18 -13.79
N ALA A 51 15.71 0.00 -13.26
CA ALA A 51 15.33 0.47 -11.94
C ALA A 51 15.39 2.00 -11.85
N TYR A 52 14.74 2.58 -10.85
CA TYR A 52 14.90 3.99 -10.49
C TYR A 52 16.11 4.16 -9.57
N ARG A 53 17.04 5.02 -9.95
CA ARG A 53 18.27 5.34 -9.20
C ARG A 53 18.64 6.81 -9.32
N SER A 54 19.17 7.38 -8.25
CA SER A 54 19.83 8.69 -8.33
C SER A 54 21.13 8.55 -9.12
N ARG A 55 21.40 9.46 -10.06
CA ARG A 55 22.59 9.39 -10.92
C ARG A 55 23.91 9.49 -10.14
N SER A 56 23.90 10.24 -9.05
CA SER A 56 25.06 10.40 -8.16
C SER A 56 25.30 9.22 -7.23
N TYR A 57 24.30 8.37 -7.01
CA TYR A 57 24.41 7.25 -6.08
C TYR A 57 25.06 6.03 -6.74
N LYS A 58 26.17 5.58 -6.17
CA LYS A 58 26.98 4.45 -6.68
C LYS A 58 26.78 3.15 -5.90
N GLY A 59 25.99 3.16 -4.83
CA GLY A 59 25.66 1.98 -4.05
C GLY A 59 24.71 1.02 -4.75
N GLU A 60 24.18 0.05 -4.02
CA GLU A 60 23.27 -0.98 -4.50
C GLU A 60 21.91 -0.40 -4.92
N THR A 61 21.18 -1.17 -5.72
CA THR A 61 19.80 -0.82 -6.08
C THR A 61 18.92 -1.00 -4.84
N ASP A 62 18.06 -0.04 -4.59
CA ASP A 62 17.27 0.07 -3.37
C ASP A 62 15.79 -0.23 -3.63
N ASP A 63 15.22 -1.24 -2.97
CA ASP A 63 13.81 -1.60 -3.06
C ASP A 63 12.88 -0.48 -2.56
N ARG A 64 13.29 0.32 -1.57
CA ARG A 64 12.52 1.45 -1.02
C ARG A 64 12.23 2.51 -2.09
N SER A 65 13.23 2.83 -2.90
CA SER A 65 13.08 3.80 -4.00
C SER A 65 12.11 3.30 -5.07
N GLN A 66 12.15 2.00 -5.39
CA GLN A 66 11.20 1.41 -6.34
C GLN A 66 9.78 1.41 -5.77
N ALA A 67 9.63 1.03 -4.50
CA ALA A 67 8.34 1.03 -3.82
C ALA A 67 7.69 2.43 -3.85
N MET A 68 8.46 3.44 -3.46
CA MET A 68 7.95 4.80 -3.43
C MET A 68 7.65 5.36 -4.84
N ALA A 69 8.38 4.95 -5.86
CA ALA A 69 8.05 5.31 -7.24
C ALA A 69 6.69 4.73 -7.68
N VAL A 70 6.37 3.49 -7.26
CA VAL A 70 5.05 2.87 -7.53
C VAL A 70 3.97 3.54 -6.69
N VAL A 71 4.14 3.64 -5.37
CA VAL A 71 3.14 4.20 -4.44
C VAL A 71 2.81 5.65 -4.75
N SER A 72 3.78 6.45 -5.13
CA SER A 72 3.53 7.83 -5.56
C SER A 72 2.79 7.93 -6.89
N GLY A 73 2.80 6.87 -7.72
CA GLY A 73 2.24 6.85 -9.07
C GLY A 73 3.18 7.44 -10.13
N LEU A 74 4.45 7.67 -9.79
CA LEU A 74 5.46 8.15 -10.75
C LEU A 74 6.02 7.03 -11.63
N ALA A 75 5.94 5.76 -11.18
CA ALA A 75 6.31 4.61 -11.99
C ALA A 75 5.12 4.13 -12.85
N PRO A 76 5.19 4.20 -14.18
CA PRO A 76 4.14 3.67 -15.05
C PRO A 76 4.09 2.14 -15.03
N VAL A 77 2.90 1.57 -15.25
CA VAL A 77 2.63 0.11 -15.24
C VAL A 77 3.61 -0.68 -16.14
N GLY A 78 4.00 -0.11 -17.29
CA GLY A 78 4.96 -0.75 -18.20
C GLY A 78 6.33 -1.08 -17.59
N LYS A 79 6.67 -0.50 -16.42
CA LYS A 79 7.93 -0.75 -15.70
C LYS A 79 7.80 -1.79 -14.59
N TYR A 80 6.60 -2.17 -14.20
CA TYR A 80 6.34 -3.06 -13.06
C TYR A 80 7.10 -4.37 -13.16
N LYS A 81 7.18 -4.97 -14.34
CA LYS A 81 7.95 -6.22 -14.56
C LYS A 81 9.44 -6.07 -14.24
N ALA A 82 10.04 -4.92 -14.51
CA ALA A 82 11.42 -4.63 -14.16
C ALA A 82 11.58 -4.39 -12.66
N LEU A 83 10.67 -3.60 -12.06
CA LEU A 83 10.68 -3.31 -10.63
C LEU A 83 10.45 -4.56 -9.79
N LEU A 84 9.61 -5.49 -10.22
CA LEU A 84 9.40 -6.77 -9.55
C LEU A 84 10.70 -7.58 -9.41
N LYS A 85 11.60 -7.51 -10.41
CA LYS A 85 12.92 -8.16 -10.32
C LYS A 85 13.77 -7.56 -9.22
N VAL A 86 13.66 -6.25 -8.98
CA VAL A 86 14.36 -5.58 -7.86
C VAL A 86 13.77 -6.07 -6.54
N PHE A 87 12.45 -6.07 -6.37
CA PHE A 87 11.80 -6.55 -5.14
C PHE A 87 12.11 -8.01 -4.79
N LYS A 88 12.36 -8.86 -5.80
CA LYS A 88 12.74 -10.26 -5.60
C LYS A 88 14.19 -10.44 -5.16
N LYS A 89 15.04 -9.43 -5.38
CA LYS A 89 16.49 -9.49 -5.11
C LYS A 89 16.89 -8.64 -3.90
N GLU A 90 16.31 -7.46 -3.75
CA GLU A 90 16.77 -6.44 -2.80
C GLU A 90 15.83 -6.37 -1.58
N TYR A 91 16.44 -6.21 -0.39
CA TYR A 91 15.76 -6.26 0.91
C TYR A 91 16.29 -5.20 1.87
N HIS A 92 16.46 -3.95 1.39
CA HIS A 92 16.98 -2.82 2.17
C HIS A 92 15.92 -2.12 3.02
N ALA A 93 14.65 -2.39 2.78
CA ALA A 93 13.56 -1.78 3.53
C ALA A 93 13.63 -2.16 5.02
N SER A 94 13.57 -1.16 5.91
CA SER A 94 13.30 -1.37 7.34
C SER A 94 11.86 -1.86 7.55
N PRO A 95 11.47 -2.33 8.74
CA PRO A 95 10.06 -2.68 9.01
C PRO A 95 9.09 -1.54 8.69
N TYR A 96 9.48 -0.28 8.92
CA TYR A 96 8.70 0.89 8.50
C TYR A 96 8.53 0.97 6.98
N MET A 97 9.61 0.87 6.22
CA MET A 97 9.58 0.99 4.77
C MET A 97 9.00 -0.25 4.08
N GLU A 98 8.98 -1.39 4.74
CA GLU A 98 8.38 -2.62 4.22
C GLU A 98 6.87 -2.46 3.96
N LYS A 99 6.17 -1.62 4.71
CA LYS A 99 4.77 -1.23 4.44
C LYS A 99 4.61 -0.73 3.00
N TYR A 100 5.51 0.14 2.55
CA TYR A 100 5.43 0.72 1.20
C TYR A 100 5.85 -0.27 0.12
N VAL A 101 6.77 -1.19 0.44
CA VAL A 101 7.13 -2.30 -0.47
C VAL A 101 5.91 -3.22 -0.66
N MET A 102 5.20 -3.56 0.42
CA MET A 102 3.97 -4.36 0.34
C MET A 102 2.89 -3.63 -0.46
N GLU A 103 2.68 -2.34 -0.17
CA GLU A 103 1.70 -1.53 -0.89
C GLU A 103 1.99 -1.51 -2.40
N ALA A 104 3.26 -1.28 -2.78
CA ALA A 104 3.67 -1.32 -4.17
C ALA A 104 3.40 -2.68 -4.83
N LEU A 105 3.73 -3.78 -4.15
CA LEU A 105 3.50 -5.13 -4.68
C LEU A 105 2.01 -5.41 -4.91
N PHE A 106 1.13 -5.02 -3.99
CA PHE A 106 -0.32 -5.12 -4.20
C PHE A 106 -0.81 -4.23 -5.35
N MET A 107 -0.31 -2.99 -5.46
CA MET A 107 -0.61 -2.10 -6.60
C MET A 107 -0.14 -2.67 -7.94
N MET A 108 0.92 -3.46 -7.93
CA MET A 108 1.46 -4.16 -9.10
C MET A 108 0.71 -5.46 -9.43
N GLY A 109 -0.25 -5.88 -8.61
CA GLY A 109 -0.99 -7.14 -8.78
C GLY A 109 -0.19 -8.39 -8.41
N GLU A 110 0.74 -8.27 -7.47
CA GLU A 110 1.63 -9.34 -6.98
C GLU A 110 1.32 -9.76 -5.51
N PRO A 111 0.04 -10.05 -5.17
CA PRO A 111 -0.36 -10.31 -3.78
C PRO A 111 0.31 -11.55 -3.20
N GLU A 112 0.53 -12.58 -4.00
CA GLU A 112 1.17 -13.82 -3.55
C GLU A 112 2.62 -13.59 -3.13
N PHE A 113 3.38 -12.86 -3.96
CA PHE A 113 4.76 -12.50 -3.62
C PHE A 113 4.81 -11.55 -2.42
N ALA A 114 3.88 -10.59 -2.31
CA ALA A 114 3.76 -9.72 -1.16
C ALA A 114 3.57 -10.51 0.14
N LEU A 115 2.61 -11.44 0.16
CA LEU A 115 2.35 -12.29 1.33
C LEU A 115 3.52 -13.20 1.69
N LYS A 116 4.19 -13.76 0.69
CA LYS A 116 5.41 -14.55 0.92
C LYS A 116 6.50 -13.68 1.55
N ARG A 117 6.81 -12.52 0.96
CA ARG A 117 7.82 -11.59 1.46
C ARG A 117 7.49 -11.13 2.88
N MET A 118 6.23 -10.83 3.18
CA MET A 118 5.78 -10.48 4.53
C MET A 118 6.12 -11.58 5.53
N ARG A 119 5.74 -12.83 5.26
CA ARG A 119 6.04 -13.98 6.14
C ARG A 119 7.54 -14.17 6.34
N ASP A 120 8.32 -14.13 5.27
CA ASP A 120 9.76 -14.34 5.31
C ASP A 120 10.45 -13.24 6.15
N ARG A 121 10.11 -11.99 5.93
CA ARG A 121 10.72 -10.83 6.60
C ARG A 121 10.40 -10.77 8.09
N TYR A 122 9.17 -11.07 8.48
CA TYR A 122 8.73 -11.00 9.86
C TYR A 122 8.94 -12.31 10.65
N ALA A 123 9.30 -13.41 9.98
CA ALA A 123 9.47 -14.72 10.63
C ALA A 123 10.40 -14.67 11.85
N LYS A 124 11.55 -14.02 11.72
CA LYS A 124 12.52 -13.87 12.82
C LYS A 124 11.92 -13.06 13.98
N MET A 125 11.28 -11.93 13.69
CA MET A 125 10.63 -11.09 14.70
C MET A 125 9.54 -11.86 15.45
N MET A 126 8.75 -12.67 14.74
CA MET A 126 7.70 -13.50 15.33
C MET A 126 8.21 -14.71 16.14
N SER A 127 9.49 -15.07 16.00
CA SER A 127 10.10 -16.16 16.77
C SER A 127 10.55 -15.75 18.19
N TYR A 128 10.59 -14.46 18.48
CA TYR A 128 10.93 -13.97 19.83
C TYR A 128 9.73 -14.12 20.79
N PRO A 129 9.98 -14.24 22.10
CA PRO A 129 8.93 -14.38 23.11
C PRO A 129 8.17 -13.07 23.40
N TYR A 130 8.43 -12.03 22.64
CA TYR A 130 7.79 -10.72 22.80
C TYR A 130 6.51 -10.63 21.96
N THR A 131 5.51 -9.93 22.49
CA THR A 131 4.23 -9.66 21.81
C THR A 131 4.22 -8.33 21.06
N THR A 132 5.39 -7.71 20.89
CA THR A 132 5.59 -6.41 20.25
C THR A 132 6.36 -6.55 18.94
N LEU A 133 6.24 -5.54 18.07
CA LEU A 133 7.03 -5.43 16.85
C LEU A 133 8.24 -4.53 17.11
N PHE A 134 9.37 -4.85 16.44
CA PHE A 134 10.64 -4.19 16.65
C PHE A 134 10.85 -3.03 15.66
N GLU A 135 11.68 -2.07 16.03
CA GLU A 135 12.09 -0.97 15.15
C GLU A 135 12.86 -1.46 13.94
N GLY A 136 13.76 -2.43 14.13
CA GLY A 136 14.59 -3.08 13.10
C GLY A 136 14.20 -4.55 12.92
N TRP A 137 14.93 -5.27 12.07
CA TRP A 137 14.67 -6.69 11.79
C TRP A 137 15.22 -7.65 12.85
N GLY A 138 15.88 -7.15 13.86
CA GLY A 138 16.44 -7.91 14.98
C GLY A 138 16.61 -7.04 16.21
N ILE A 139 17.25 -7.59 17.27
CA ILE A 139 17.50 -6.95 18.56
C ILE A 139 19.01 -6.77 18.75
N GLY A 140 19.42 -5.67 19.39
CA GLY A 140 20.83 -5.39 19.69
C GLY A 140 21.67 -5.29 18.43
N ALA A 141 22.81 -5.95 18.39
CA ALA A 141 23.71 -5.95 17.24
C ALA A 141 23.09 -6.52 15.95
N GLU A 142 22.06 -7.37 16.06
CA GLU A 142 21.33 -7.91 14.91
C GLU A 142 20.36 -6.91 14.28
N GLY A 143 19.96 -5.89 15.04
CA GLY A 143 18.90 -4.95 14.70
C GLY A 143 19.33 -3.49 14.70
N PHE A 144 20.37 -3.08 14.02
CA PHE A 144 20.86 -1.69 13.98
C PHE A 144 21.51 -1.18 15.27
N GLY A 145 22.04 -2.07 16.11
CA GLY A 145 22.85 -1.64 17.24
C GLY A 145 22.11 -0.89 18.35
N GLY A 146 20.83 -1.18 18.60
CA GLY A 146 20.09 -0.60 19.71
C GLY A 146 18.67 -0.15 19.43
N GLY A 147 18.04 -0.61 18.35
CA GLY A 147 16.64 -0.35 18.07
C GLY A 147 15.70 -0.88 19.17
N THR A 148 14.55 -0.24 19.32
CA THR A 148 13.56 -0.62 20.33
C THR A 148 12.83 -1.89 19.96
N ILE A 149 12.41 -2.65 20.97
CA ILE A 149 11.64 -3.88 20.82
C ILE A 149 10.11 -3.64 20.82
N ASN A 150 9.69 -2.40 20.93
CA ASN A 150 8.28 -1.99 20.86
C ASN A 150 8.19 -0.72 20.03
N HIS A 151 7.96 -0.88 18.72
CA HIS A 151 7.93 0.24 17.79
C HIS A 151 6.75 0.11 16.83
N ALA A 152 5.77 1.00 17.03
CA ALA A 152 4.48 0.95 16.32
C ALA A 152 4.58 1.04 14.80
N TRP A 153 5.60 1.72 14.25
CA TRP A 153 5.75 1.87 12.80
C TRP A 153 5.90 0.54 12.03
N SER A 154 6.35 -0.51 12.73
CA SER A 154 6.47 -1.85 12.13
C SER A 154 5.12 -2.55 11.95
N GLY A 155 4.06 -2.01 12.57
CA GLY A 155 2.67 -2.49 12.44
C GLY A 155 1.99 -2.07 11.14
N GLY A 156 2.66 -1.33 10.25
CA GLY A 156 2.09 -0.88 8.97
C GLY A 156 1.52 -2.00 8.09
N LEU A 157 1.97 -3.24 8.28
CA LEU A 157 1.43 -4.41 7.56
C LEU A 157 -0.01 -4.72 7.92
N LEU A 158 -0.48 -4.42 9.14
CA LEU A 158 -1.90 -4.59 9.50
C LEU A 158 -2.79 -3.73 8.60
N THR A 159 -2.33 -2.51 8.28
CA THR A 159 -3.01 -1.64 7.31
C THR A 159 -3.04 -2.27 5.92
N ILE A 160 -1.95 -2.88 5.47
CA ILE A 160 -1.89 -3.57 4.17
C ILE A 160 -2.85 -4.77 4.13
N LEU A 161 -2.95 -5.55 5.20
CA LEU A 161 -3.89 -6.68 5.26
C LEU A 161 -5.35 -6.22 5.17
N SER A 162 -5.73 -5.13 5.82
CA SER A 162 -7.09 -4.61 5.72
C SER A 162 -7.35 -3.89 4.39
N GLN A 163 -6.43 -3.01 3.97
CA GLN A 163 -6.65 -2.16 2.79
C GLN A 163 -6.37 -2.86 1.47
N LYS A 164 -5.35 -3.70 1.38
CA LYS A 164 -4.94 -4.32 0.11
C LYS A 164 -5.36 -5.77 0.00
N LEU A 165 -5.14 -6.59 1.03
CA LEU A 165 -5.55 -7.99 0.99
C LEU A 165 -7.08 -8.13 1.04
N CYS A 166 -7.73 -7.53 2.04
CA CYS A 166 -9.19 -7.51 2.15
C CYS A 166 -9.84 -6.40 1.32
N GLY A 167 -9.05 -5.43 0.84
CA GLY A 167 -9.46 -4.41 -0.12
C GLY A 167 -10.29 -3.27 0.46
N ILE A 168 -10.30 -3.04 1.78
CA ILE A 168 -11.13 -2.03 2.43
C ILE A 168 -10.41 -0.68 2.46
N GLU A 169 -10.68 0.19 1.50
CA GLU A 169 -10.04 1.50 1.37
C GLU A 169 -11.05 2.65 1.45
N PRO A 170 -10.74 3.76 2.17
CA PRO A 170 -11.63 4.91 2.17
C PRO A 170 -11.61 5.61 0.80
N LEU A 171 -12.79 5.97 0.30
CA LEU A 171 -13.00 6.83 -0.88
C LEU A 171 -13.46 8.24 -0.47
N ALA A 172 -13.94 8.39 0.77
CA ALA A 172 -14.30 9.67 1.35
C ALA A 172 -13.88 9.72 2.83
N PRO A 173 -13.70 10.92 3.41
CA PRO A 173 -13.33 11.07 4.81
C PRO A 173 -14.21 10.27 5.76
N GLY A 174 -13.60 9.63 6.77
CA GLY A 174 -14.28 8.83 7.77
C GLY A 174 -14.94 7.55 7.26
N PHE A 175 -14.58 7.06 6.07
CA PHE A 175 -15.23 5.91 5.39
C PHE A 175 -16.72 6.17 5.05
N LYS A 176 -17.15 7.42 4.88
CA LYS A 176 -18.49 7.73 4.41
C LYS A 176 -18.79 7.04 3.06
N GLN A 177 -17.79 6.93 2.23
CA GLN A 177 -17.73 6.03 1.09
C GLN A 177 -16.43 5.25 1.15
N PHE A 178 -16.48 3.94 0.86
CA PHE A 178 -15.30 3.08 0.86
C PHE A 178 -15.34 2.07 -0.29
N ARG A 179 -14.16 1.61 -0.66
CA ARG A 179 -13.98 0.55 -1.66
C ARG A 179 -13.75 -0.79 -0.97
N VAL A 180 -14.22 -1.87 -1.59
CA VAL A 180 -13.86 -3.25 -1.26
C VAL A 180 -13.37 -3.93 -2.53
N ALA A 181 -12.04 -4.13 -2.63
CA ALA A 181 -11.38 -4.71 -3.80
C ALA A 181 -10.30 -5.72 -3.34
N PRO A 182 -10.70 -6.93 -2.92
CA PRO A 182 -9.78 -7.89 -2.31
C PRO A 182 -8.79 -8.48 -3.31
N GLN A 183 -7.58 -8.80 -2.81
CA GLN A 183 -6.50 -9.46 -3.56
C GLN A 183 -5.90 -10.57 -2.70
N LEU A 184 -6.50 -11.77 -2.70
CA LEU A 184 -6.13 -12.85 -1.79
C LEU A 184 -4.84 -13.61 -2.18
N GLY A 185 -4.38 -13.49 -3.43
CA GLY A 185 -3.31 -14.36 -3.92
C GLY A 185 -3.73 -15.84 -3.82
N SER A 186 -2.91 -16.65 -3.15
CA SER A 186 -3.17 -18.08 -2.92
C SER A 186 -3.98 -18.40 -1.66
N LEU A 187 -4.48 -17.40 -0.93
CA LEU A 187 -5.28 -17.63 0.28
C LEU A 187 -6.71 -18.02 -0.10
N ASN A 188 -7.25 -19.05 0.58
CA ASN A 188 -8.62 -19.52 0.37
C ASN A 188 -9.67 -18.67 1.10
N LYS A 189 -9.23 -17.91 2.13
CA LYS A 189 -10.11 -17.06 2.93
C LYS A 189 -9.35 -15.90 3.55
N ALA A 190 -10.03 -14.80 3.74
CA ALA A 190 -9.60 -13.67 4.55
C ALA A 190 -10.83 -12.99 5.16
N SER A 191 -10.66 -12.34 6.30
CA SER A 191 -11.68 -11.48 6.88
C SER A 191 -11.04 -10.27 7.56
N ALA A 192 -11.76 -9.17 7.58
CA ALA A 192 -11.34 -7.97 8.29
C ALA A 192 -12.54 -7.23 8.88
N VAL A 193 -12.29 -6.57 10.00
CA VAL A 193 -13.20 -5.62 10.63
C VAL A 193 -12.48 -4.29 10.74
N VAL A 194 -13.06 -3.25 10.16
CA VAL A 194 -12.52 -1.88 10.22
C VAL A 194 -13.53 -1.02 10.98
N PRO A 195 -13.19 -0.59 12.21
CA PRO A 195 -14.05 0.31 12.98
C PRO A 195 -14.07 1.70 12.36
N THR A 196 -15.26 2.28 12.25
CA THR A 196 -15.45 3.64 11.74
C THR A 196 -16.38 4.44 12.65
N LEU A 197 -16.51 5.75 12.40
CA LEU A 197 -17.49 6.60 13.10
C LEU A 197 -18.93 6.19 12.83
N TYR A 198 -19.18 5.40 11.78
CA TYR A 198 -20.51 4.92 11.37
C TYR A 198 -20.80 3.50 11.86
N GLY A 199 -19.86 2.85 12.55
CA GLY A 199 -19.88 1.45 12.92
C GLY A 199 -18.85 0.63 12.18
N ASP A 200 -18.83 -0.67 12.41
CA ASP A 200 -17.86 -1.60 11.84
C ASP A 200 -18.16 -1.93 10.39
N ILE A 201 -17.19 -1.72 9.51
CA ILE A 201 -17.16 -2.37 8.19
C ILE A 201 -16.65 -3.78 8.42
N ARG A 202 -17.39 -4.79 7.98
CA ARG A 202 -16.96 -6.20 8.05
C ARG A 202 -16.91 -6.79 6.65
N VAL A 203 -15.84 -7.50 6.36
CA VAL A 203 -15.65 -8.18 5.07
C VAL A 203 -15.18 -9.59 5.35
N ASP A 204 -15.93 -10.57 4.88
CA ASP A 204 -15.58 -11.99 4.88
C ASP A 204 -15.46 -12.47 3.44
N ILE A 205 -14.30 -13.01 3.08
CA ILE A 205 -13.96 -13.39 1.72
C ILE A 205 -13.61 -14.87 1.69
N ARG A 206 -14.13 -15.56 0.71
CA ARG A 206 -13.76 -16.95 0.38
C ARG A 206 -13.36 -17.05 -1.07
N GLN A 207 -12.32 -17.80 -1.35
CA GLN A 207 -11.86 -18.10 -2.70
C GLN A 207 -11.88 -19.60 -2.93
N GLN A 208 -12.54 -20.03 -3.99
CA GLN A 208 -12.52 -21.38 -4.47
C GLN A 208 -12.40 -21.38 -6.00
N ASP A 209 -11.46 -22.15 -6.55
CA ASP A 209 -11.21 -22.23 -7.99
C ASP A 209 -11.08 -20.85 -8.66
N HIS A 210 -10.33 -19.94 -8.00
CA HIS A 210 -10.13 -18.53 -8.39
C HIS A 210 -11.41 -17.68 -8.47
N LYS A 211 -12.53 -18.17 -7.95
CA LYS A 211 -13.77 -17.39 -7.80
C LYS A 211 -13.86 -16.85 -6.38
N LEU A 212 -14.13 -15.57 -6.25
CA LEU A 212 -14.31 -14.90 -4.96
C LEU A 212 -15.79 -14.83 -4.62
N GLY A 213 -16.16 -15.38 -3.44
CA GLY A 213 -17.40 -15.05 -2.76
C GLY A 213 -17.11 -14.12 -1.61
N ILE A 214 -17.90 -13.06 -1.45
CA ILE A 214 -17.69 -12.05 -0.44
C ILE A 214 -18.98 -11.68 0.29
N GLN A 215 -18.89 -11.59 1.63
CA GLN A 215 -19.90 -10.94 2.44
C GLN A 215 -19.38 -9.60 2.93
N VAL A 216 -20.16 -8.53 2.72
CA VAL A 216 -19.81 -7.17 3.15
C VAL A 216 -20.91 -6.63 4.04
N VAL A 217 -20.55 -6.14 5.22
CA VAL A 217 -21.43 -5.35 6.10
C VAL A 217 -21.09 -3.88 5.89
N VAL A 218 -22.08 -3.13 5.39
CA VAL A 218 -21.99 -1.69 5.13
C VAL A 218 -22.71 -0.95 6.24
N PRO A 219 -22.04 -0.13 7.07
CA PRO A 219 -22.66 0.62 8.17
C PRO A 219 -23.69 1.63 7.69
N GLN A 220 -24.64 1.96 8.56
CA GLN A 220 -25.64 3.02 8.29
C GLN A 220 -24.93 4.35 8.00
N GLY A 221 -25.46 5.10 7.03
CA GLY A 221 -24.91 6.39 6.61
C GLY A 221 -23.65 6.31 5.72
N THR A 222 -23.25 5.09 5.30
CA THR A 222 -22.11 4.87 4.39
C THR A 222 -22.54 4.17 3.10
N THR A 223 -21.64 4.14 2.11
CA THR A 223 -21.81 3.36 0.87
C THR A 223 -20.50 2.62 0.54
N ALA A 224 -20.60 1.42 0.02
CA ALA A 224 -19.47 0.64 -0.45
C ALA A 224 -19.46 0.53 -1.97
N VAL A 225 -18.27 0.66 -2.59
CA VAL A 225 -18.01 0.33 -3.98
C VAL A 225 -17.25 -0.99 -4.01
N VAL A 226 -17.90 -2.07 -4.45
CA VAL A 226 -17.29 -3.41 -4.50
C VAL A 226 -16.79 -3.70 -5.90
N ALA A 227 -15.50 -4.00 -6.04
CA ALA A 227 -14.83 -4.34 -7.28
C ALA A 227 -14.20 -5.73 -7.17
N LEU A 228 -14.89 -6.76 -7.66
CA LEU A 228 -14.37 -8.12 -7.71
C LEU A 228 -13.72 -8.40 -9.07
N PRO A 229 -12.64 -9.20 -9.13
CA PRO A 229 -12.00 -9.58 -10.37
C PRO A 229 -13.01 -10.16 -11.39
N GLY A 230 -12.95 -9.65 -12.62
CA GLY A 230 -13.83 -10.09 -13.71
C GLY A 230 -15.30 -9.65 -13.61
N SER A 231 -15.67 -8.86 -12.61
CA SER A 231 -17.03 -8.36 -12.42
C SER A 231 -17.09 -6.82 -12.59
N LYS A 232 -18.28 -6.32 -12.95
CA LYS A 232 -18.54 -4.88 -12.91
C LYS A 232 -18.58 -4.39 -11.47
N GLU A 233 -18.10 -3.19 -11.22
CA GLU A 233 -18.23 -2.53 -9.92
C GLU A 233 -19.70 -2.44 -9.51
N LYS A 234 -19.96 -2.67 -8.22
CA LYS A 234 -21.30 -2.57 -7.62
C LYS A 234 -21.26 -1.55 -6.47
N VAL A 235 -22.24 -0.67 -6.43
CA VAL A 235 -22.44 0.23 -5.30
C VAL A 235 -23.46 -0.40 -4.36
N LEU A 236 -23.08 -0.54 -3.07
CA LEU A 236 -23.92 -1.14 -2.04
C LEU A 236 -24.37 -0.08 -1.04
N SER A 237 -25.66 -0.08 -0.73
CA SER A 237 -26.28 0.70 0.36
C SER A 237 -25.97 0.05 1.72
N PRO A 238 -26.32 0.72 2.86
CA PRO A 238 -26.21 0.12 4.18
C PRO A 238 -26.91 -1.23 4.28
N GLY A 239 -26.30 -2.18 5.00
CA GLY A 239 -26.82 -3.54 5.20
C GLY A 239 -25.78 -4.62 5.01
N THR A 240 -26.22 -5.88 5.04
CA THR A 240 -25.36 -7.05 4.79
C THR A 240 -25.62 -7.55 3.36
N HIS A 241 -24.55 -7.67 2.59
CA HIS A 241 -24.59 -8.09 1.19
C HIS A 241 -23.71 -9.31 0.98
N ILE A 242 -24.23 -10.28 0.21
CA ILE A 242 -23.48 -11.46 -0.23
C ILE A 242 -23.35 -11.37 -1.75
N LEU A 243 -22.13 -11.44 -2.23
CA LEU A 243 -21.78 -11.39 -3.66
C LEU A 243 -21.00 -12.65 -4.04
N PRO A 244 -21.32 -13.25 -5.19
CA PRO A 244 -20.58 -14.38 -5.73
C PRO A 244 -19.23 -13.95 -6.28
#